data_066337b420f9a95715ed44cbb444f752
#
_entry.id   066337b420f9a95715ed44cbb444f752
#
_cell.length_a   1.000
_cell.length_b   1.000
_cell.length_c   1.000
_cell.angle_alpha   90.00
_cell.angle_beta   90.00
_cell.angle_gamma   90.00
#
_symmetry.space_group_name_H-M   'P 1'
#
loop_
_entity.id
_entity.type
_entity.pdbx_description
1 polymer ?
#
loop_
_entity_poly.entity_id
_entity_poly.type
_entity_poly.pdbx_seq_one_letter_code
_entity_poly.pdbx_strand_id
1 'polypeptide(L)'
;MKVSTLSLVAAALLGLSQAAIAETKIGFVNSDRVMREAAPAVRAQQRLEKEFEKRDQELQRIARDLKSMQEDLERNGPTMADGDRRNKERALNELNRDFQRKQREFREDLNQRRNEELASVLDKANRTVKELAEQENYDI
;
A
#
# COMPACT_ATOMS: atom_id res chain seq x y z
N MET A 1 -39.69 -54.94 -54.28
CA MET A 1 -38.43 -54.42 -53.81
C MET A 1 -38.63 -52.99 -53.37
N LYS A 2 -38.94 -52.81 -52.08
CA LYS A 2 -39.10 -51.48 -51.44
C LYS A 2 -38.36 -51.54 -50.11
N VAL A 3 -37.06 -51.33 -50.16
CA VAL A 3 -36.22 -51.23 -48.97
C VAL A 3 -35.32 -50.01 -49.18
N SER A 4 -35.17 -49.21 -48.12
CA SER A 4 -34.00 -48.34 -47.94
C SER A 4 -34.11 -46.85 -48.24
N THR A 5 -35.21 -46.21 -47.92
CA THR A 5 -35.16 -44.75 -47.74
C THR A 5 -35.18 -44.35 -46.25
N LEU A 6 -35.48 -45.28 -45.34
CA LEU A 6 -35.58 -44.99 -43.92
C LEU A 6 -34.23 -45.10 -43.18
N SER A 7 -33.26 -45.78 -43.77
CA SER A 7 -31.92 -45.99 -43.16
C SER A 7 -30.93 -44.84 -43.37
N LEU A 8 -31.21 -43.93 -44.30
CA LEU A 8 -30.32 -42.79 -44.59
C LEU A 8 -30.56 -41.57 -43.72
N VAL A 9 -31.73 -41.47 -43.11
CA VAL A 9 -32.09 -40.35 -42.22
C VAL A 9 -31.56 -40.54 -40.79
N ALA A 10 -31.38 -41.82 -40.39
CA ALA A 10 -30.89 -42.12 -39.02
C ALA A 10 -29.35 -41.88 -38.88
N ALA A 11 -28.60 -41.93 -39.98
CA ALA A 11 -27.16 -41.67 -39.93
C ALA A 11 -26.78 -40.18 -39.91
N ALA A 12 -27.68 -39.28 -40.31
CA ALA A 12 -27.45 -37.85 -40.33
C ALA A 12 -27.65 -37.16 -38.99
N LEU A 13 -28.30 -37.82 -38.03
CA LEU A 13 -28.57 -37.25 -36.69
C LEU A 13 -27.53 -37.58 -35.62
N LEU A 14 -26.55 -38.43 -35.93
CA LEU A 14 -25.48 -38.85 -34.99
C LEU A 14 -24.18 -38.00 -35.12
N GLY A 15 -24.15 -37.06 -36.05
CA GLY A 15 -22.93 -36.28 -36.37
C GLY A 15 -22.78 -34.94 -35.71
N LEU A 16 -23.73 -34.47 -34.84
CA LEU A 16 -23.76 -33.08 -34.36
C LEU A 16 -23.55 -32.91 -32.86
N SER A 17 -23.13 -33.91 -32.14
CA SER A 17 -22.69 -33.71 -30.75
C SER A 17 -21.17 -33.66 -30.62
N GLN A 18 -20.53 -32.75 -31.34
CA GLN A 18 -19.25 -32.25 -30.86
C GLN A 18 -19.55 -31.38 -29.66
N ALA A 19 -19.53 -31.96 -28.48
CA ALA A 19 -19.42 -31.23 -27.23
C ALA A 19 -18.13 -30.40 -27.36
N ALA A 20 -18.27 -29.09 -27.63
CA ALA A 20 -17.17 -28.16 -27.49
C ALA A 20 -16.74 -28.26 -26.00
N ILE A 21 -15.67 -29.01 -25.75
CA ILE A 21 -14.98 -28.96 -24.44
C ILE A 21 -14.41 -27.54 -24.41
N ALA A 22 -15.13 -26.63 -23.76
CA ALA A 22 -14.62 -25.30 -23.46
C ALA A 22 -13.36 -25.52 -22.62
N GLU A 23 -12.19 -25.29 -23.16
CA GLU A 23 -10.94 -25.38 -22.46
C GLU A 23 -10.89 -24.21 -21.47
N THR A 24 -11.03 -24.53 -20.18
CA THR A 24 -11.00 -23.53 -19.10
C THR A 24 -9.62 -22.94 -18.99
N LYS A 25 -9.48 -21.66 -19.28
CA LYS A 25 -8.21 -20.93 -19.20
C LYS A 25 -8.10 -20.24 -17.84
N ILE A 26 -7.27 -20.75 -16.95
CA ILE A 26 -7.06 -20.22 -15.59
C ILE A 26 -5.73 -19.48 -15.53
N GLY A 27 -5.73 -18.29 -14.93
CA GLY A 27 -4.55 -17.50 -14.64
C GLY A 27 -4.32 -17.31 -13.15
N PHE A 28 -3.09 -17.07 -12.74
CA PHE A 28 -2.72 -16.74 -11.37
C PHE A 28 -2.04 -15.38 -11.29
N VAL A 29 -2.43 -14.57 -10.32
CA VAL A 29 -1.83 -13.27 -10.05
C VAL A 29 -1.07 -13.34 -8.74
N ASN A 30 0.22 -12.98 -8.76
CA ASN A 30 1.01 -12.81 -7.55
C ASN A 30 0.79 -11.42 -6.97
N SER A 31 -0.13 -11.30 -5.99
CA SER A 31 -0.49 -10.04 -5.35
C SER A 31 0.68 -9.36 -4.66
N ASP A 32 1.56 -10.12 -4.00
CA ASP A 32 2.74 -9.58 -3.32
C ASP A 32 3.71 -8.93 -4.29
N ARG A 33 3.89 -9.53 -5.45
CA ARG A 33 4.72 -8.98 -6.51
C ARG A 33 4.12 -7.72 -7.10
N VAL A 34 2.80 -7.71 -7.34
CA VAL A 34 2.07 -6.51 -7.80
C VAL A 34 2.24 -5.37 -6.80
N MET A 35 2.13 -5.63 -5.50
CA MET A 35 2.24 -4.61 -4.46
C MET A 35 3.67 -4.06 -4.29
N ARG A 36 4.69 -4.80 -4.68
CA ARG A 36 6.09 -4.34 -4.59
C ARG A 36 6.63 -3.74 -5.88
N GLU A 37 6.28 -4.33 -7.03
CA GLU A 37 6.98 -4.06 -8.29
C GLU A 37 6.13 -3.33 -9.34
N ALA A 38 4.80 -3.35 -9.21
CA ALA A 38 3.95 -2.67 -10.17
C ALA A 38 4.19 -1.16 -10.16
N ALA A 39 4.24 -0.54 -11.33
CA ALA A 39 4.49 0.89 -11.46
C ALA A 39 3.54 1.79 -10.63
N PRO A 40 2.24 1.46 -10.45
CA PRO A 40 1.38 2.20 -9.51
C PRO A 40 1.83 2.10 -8.05
N ALA A 41 2.30 0.93 -7.60
CA ALA A 41 2.77 0.71 -6.23
C ALA A 41 4.05 1.51 -5.96
N VAL A 42 5.04 1.43 -6.86
CA VAL A 42 6.28 2.21 -6.76
C VAL A 42 6.00 3.72 -6.73
N ARG A 43 5.10 4.21 -7.59
CA ARG A 43 4.71 5.63 -7.57
C ARG A 43 3.97 6.03 -6.29
N ALA A 44 3.16 5.14 -5.72
CA ALA A 44 2.48 5.37 -4.44
C ALA A 44 3.51 5.54 -3.31
N GLN A 45 4.49 4.67 -3.25
CA GLN A 45 5.59 4.77 -2.28
C GLN A 45 6.36 6.09 -2.41
N GLN A 46 6.77 6.45 -3.62
CA GLN A 46 7.48 7.72 -3.88
C GLN A 46 6.66 8.95 -3.47
N ARG A 47 5.33 8.93 -3.67
CA ARG A 47 4.46 10.02 -3.20
C ARG A 47 4.45 10.12 -1.69
N LEU A 48 4.31 9.00 -0.98
CA LEU A 48 4.34 8.98 0.49
C LEU A 48 5.69 9.48 1.03
N GLU A 49 6.80 8.99 0.50
CA GLU A 49 8.13 9.45 0.88
C GLU A 49 8.27 10.97 0.73
N LYS A 50 7.91 11.51 -0.43
CA LYS A 50 7.98 12.94 -0.71
C LYS A 50 7.02 13.78 0.17
N GLU A 51 5.82 13.28 0.43
CA GLU A 51 4.82 13.96 1.25
C GLU A 51 5.27 14.07 2.71
N PHE A 52 5.89 13.02 3.23
CA PHE A 52 6.27 12.92 4.64
C PHE A 52 7.73 13.33 4.94
N GLU A 53 8.58 13.50 3.94
CA GLU A 53 10.01 13.83 4.09
C GLU A 53 10.26 15.03 4.99
N LYS A 54 9.56 16.14 4.79
CA LYS A 54 9.76 17.37 5.57
C LYS A 54 9.36 17.19 7.03
N ARG A 55 8.30 16.46 7.29
CA ARG A 55 7.83 16.17 8.66
C ARG A 55 8.79 15.21 9.37
N ASP A 56 9.33 14.23 8.68
CA ASP A 56 10.36 13.33 9.21
C ASP A 56 11.63 14.11 9.58
N GLN A 57 12.11 14.98 8.70
CA GLN A 57 13.26 15.86 8.95
C GLN A 57 13.01 16.78 10.16
N GLU A 58 11.80 17.33 10.30
CA GLU A 58 11.42 18.16 11.46
C GLU A 58 11.46 17.34 12.76
N LEU A 59 10.88 16.14 12.78
CA LEU A 59 10.94 15.24 13.94
C LEU A 59 12.37 14.88 14.32
N GLN A 60 13.22 14.59 13.36
CA GLN A 60 14.63 14.32 13.60
C GLN A 60 15.35 15.54 14.18
N ARG A 61 15.03 16.76 13.72
CA ARG A 61 15.60 18.00 14.27
C ARG A 61 15.17 18.18 15.73
N ILE A 62 13.88 18.06 16.04
CA ILE A 62 13.36 18.20 17.41
C ILE A 62 14.00 17.15 18.32
N ALA A 63 14.19 15.92 17.87
CA ALA A 63 14.87 14.88 18.65
C ALA A 63 16.31 15.25 19.00
N ARG A 64 17.05 15.85 18.04
CA ARG A 64 18.42 16.37 18.33
C ARG A 64 18.39 17.54 19.31
N ASP A 65 17.44 18.46 19.17
CA ASP A 65 17.30 19.63 20.05
C ASP A 65 16.97 19.18 21.48
N LEU A 66 16.06 18.22 21.66
CA LEU A 66 15.74 17.61 22.96
C LEU A 66 16.97 17.00 23.62
N LYS A 67 17.73 16.21 22.86
CA LYS A 67 18.98 15.61 23.36
C LYS A 67 19.99 16.66 23.79
N SER A 68 20.21 17.69 22.97
CA SER A 68 21.12 18.79 23.28
C SER A 68 20.69 19.56 24.53
N MET A 69 19.40 19.86 24.69
CA MET A 69 18.87 20.54 25.86
C MET A 69 19.02 19.71 27.13
N GLN A 70 18.81 18.40 27.03
CA GLN A 70 18.99 17.49 28.15
C GLN A 70 20.46 17.41 28.57
N GLU A 71 21.37 17.23 27.63
CA GLU A 71 22.82 17.20 27.89
C GLU A 71 23.33 18.53 28.47
N ASP A 72 22.77 19.67 28.04
CA ASP A 72 23.10 20.98 28.60
C ASP A 72 22.62 21.12 30.06
N LEU A 73 21.41 20.69 30.37
CA LEU A 73 20.89 20.67 31.73
C LEU A 73 21.69 19.73 32.66
N GLU A 74 22.08 18.56 32.16
CA GLU A 74 22.91 17.61 32.94
C GLU A 74 24.28 18.18 33.23
N ARG A 75 24.93 18.84 32.28
CA ARG A 75 26.29 19.36 32.38
C ARG A 75 26.36 20.66 33.17
N ASN A 76 25.49 21.60 32.87
CA ASN A 76 25.54 22.97 33.33
C ASN A 76 24.49 23.29 34.42
N GLY A 77 23.44 22.47 34.55
CA GLY A 77 22.34 22.67 35.51
C GLY A 77 22.78 22.90 36.96
N PRO A 78 23.78 22.15 37.49
CA PRO A 78 24.27 22.37 38.86
C PRO A 78 24.89 23.76 39.11
N THR A 79 25.38 24.43 38.08
CA THR A 79 26.03 25.75 38.16
C THR A 79 25.16 26.89 37.66
N MET A 80 23.98 26.61 37.14
CA MET A 80 23.03 27.62 36.66
C MET A 80 22.34 28.32 37.82
N ALA A 81 21.95 29.58 37.58
CA ALA A 81 21.00 30.25 38.48
C ALA A 81 19.65 29.51 38.51
N ASP A 82 19.00 29.41 39.66
CA ASP A 82 17.75 28.66 39.83
C ASP A 82 16.65 29.04 38.83
N GLY A 83 16.55 30.35 38.51
CA GLY A 83 15.58 30.85 37.53
C GLY A 83 15.83 30.33 36.11
N ASP A 84 17.09 30.34 35.71
CA ASP A 84 17.50 29.89 34.36
C ASP A 84 17.34 28.37 34.22
N ARG A 85 17.71 27.62 35.25
CA ARG A 85 17.51 26.16 35.28
C ARG A 85 16.03 25.81 35.16
N ARG A 86 15.16 26.42 35.95
CA ARG A 86 13.68 26.20 35.85
C ARG A 86 13.11 26.60 34.51
N ASN A 87 13.62 27.64 33.87
CA ASN A 87 13.19 28.04 32.53
C ASN A 87 13.57 26.99 31.51
N LYS A 88 14.80 26.49 31.53
CA LYS A 88 15.28 25.43 30.62
C LYS A 88 14.52 24.12 30.85
N GLU A 89 14.27 23.73 32.10
CA GLU A 89 13.47 22.53 32.41
C GLU A 89 12.05 22.64 31.85
N ARG A 90 11.41 23.82 31.97
CA ARG A 90 10.09 24.05 31.36
C ARG A 90 10.13 23.94 29.84
N ALA A 91 11.11 24.61 29.21
CA ALA A 91 11.28 24.55 27.76
C ALA A 91 11.51 23.13 27.25
N LEU A 92 12.35 22.34 27.93
CA LEU A 92 12.57 20.93 27.62
C LEU A 92 11.28 20.11 27.71
N ASN A 93 10.50 20.31 28.79
CA ASN A 93 9.23 19.61 28.97
C ASN A 93 8.18 20.00 27.92
N GLU A 94 8.13 21.26 27.51
CA GLU A 94 7.25 21.74 26.44
C GLU A 94 7.63 21.15 25.10
N LEU A 95 8.92 21.19 24.74
CA LEU A 95 9.43 20.62 23.51
C LEU A 95 9.21 19.10 23.42
N ASN A 96 9.38 18.39 24.56
CA ASN A 96 9.13 16.96 24.65
C ASN A 96 7.64 16.63 24.42
N ARG A 97 6.72 17.40 25.01
CA ARG A 97 5.27 17.22 24.76
C ARG A 97 4.90 17.50 23.30
N ASP A 98 5.47 18.54 22.71
CA ASP A 98 5.25 18.87 21.30
C ASP A 98 5.79 17.76 20.38
N PHE A 99 6.98 17.25 20.65
CA PHE A 99 7.58 16.13 19.94
C PHE A 99 6.70 14.89 19.97
N GLN A 100 6.22 14.48 21.14
CA GLN A 100 5.36 13.33 21.29
C GLN A 100 4.03 13.49 20.54
N ARG A 101 3.44 14.70 20.56
CA ARG A 101 2.22 15.02 19.80
C ARG A 101 2.48 14.90 18.29
N LYS A 102 3.50 15.60 17.78
CA LYS A 102 3.88 15.56 16.36
C LYS A 102 4.22 14.15 15.89
N GLN A 103 4.85 13.35 16.72
CA GLN A 103 5.18 11.96 16.41
C GLN A 103 3.93 11.06 16.30
N ARG A 104 2.90 11.29 17.15
CA ARG A 104 1.61 10.59 17.02
C ARG A 104 0.90 11.01 15.73
N GLU A 105 0.73 12.30 15.49
CA GLU A 105 0.12 12.86 14.29
C GLU A 105 0.81 12.33 13.01
N PHE A 106 2.13 12.31 13.00
CA PHE A 106 2.91 11.76 11.87
C PHE A 106 2.58 10.29 11.61
N ARG A 107 2.53 9.46 12.66
CA ARG A 107 2.23 8.02 12.50
C ARG A 107 0.79 7.78 12.04
N GLU A 108 -0.15 8.52 12.60
CA GLU A 108 -1.58 8.41 12.26
C GLU A 108 -1.81 8.81 10.80
N ASP A 109 -1.30 9.96 10.39
CA ASP A 109 -1.42 10.46 9.02
C ASP A 109 -0.70 9.54 8.02
N LEU A 110 0.51 9.07 8.33
CA LEU A 110 1.26 8.16 7.46
C LEU A 110 0.50 6.83 7.28
N ASN A 111 -0.09 6.28 8.35
CA ASN A 111 -0.89 5.07 8.26
C ASN A 111 -2.16 5.28 7.42
N GLN A 112 -2.86 6.38 7.64
CA GLN A 112 -4.03 6.74 6.84
C GLN A 112 -3.66 6.87 5.36
N ARG A 113 -2.64 7.66 5.04
CA ARG A 113 -2.20 7.87 3.65
C ARG A 113 -1.70 6.59 3.00
N ARG A 114 -1.01 5.74 3.76
CA ARG A 114 -0.60 4.41 3.27
C ARG A 114 -1.82 3.55 2.89
N ASN A 115 -2.85 3.52 3.71
CA ASN A 115 -4.06 2.76 3.45
C ASN A 115 -4.81 3.29 2.21
N GLU A 116 -4.88 4.61 2.02
CA GLU A 116 -5.48 5.25 0.84
C GLU A 116 -4.70 4.88 -0.44
N GLU A 117 -3.38 4.97 -0.41
CA GLU A 117 -2.53 4.60 -1.54
C GLU A 117 -2.61 3.10 -1.85
N LEU A 118 -2.66 2.25 -0.82
CA LEU A 118 -2.85 0.81 -0.95
C LEU A 118 -4.18 0.49 -1.64
N ALA A 119 -5.28 1.09 -1.19
CA ALA A 119 -6.60 0.92 -1.80
C ALA A 119 -6.59 1.34 -3.28
N SER A 120 -5.93 2.46 -3.60
CA SER A 120 -5.79 2.94 -4.98
C SER A 120 -4.97 1.98 -5.87
N VAL A 121 -3.91 1.39 -5.32
CA VAL A 121 -3.09 0.39 -6.05
C VAL A 121 -3.89 -0.88 -6.30
N LEU A 122 -4.61 -1.38 -5.29
CA LEU A 122 -5.45 -2.58 -5.41
C LEU A 122 -6.59 -2.39 -6.44
N ASP A 123 -7.25 -1.24 -6.42
CA ASP A 123 -8.30 -0.93 -7.40
C ASP A 123 -7.76 -0.95 -8.84
N LYS A 124 -6.59 -0.32 -9.06
CA LYS A 124 -5.94 -0.34 -10.38
C LYS A 124 -5.51 -1.75 -10.79
N ALA A 125 -4.94 -2.52 -9.85
CA ALA A 125 -4.54 -3.90 -10.11
C ALA A 125 -5.74 -4.77 -10.52
N ASN A 126 -6.86 -4.67 -9.77
CA ASN A 126 -8.06 -5.42 -10.06
C ASN A 126 -8.65 -5.06 -11.44
N ARG A 127 -8.68 -3.78 -11.80
CA ARG A 127 -9.13 -3.36 -13.14
C ARG A 127 -8.25 -3.93 -14.23
N THR A 128 -6.92 -3.83 -14.07
CA THR A 128 -5.97 -4.35 -15.07
C THR A 128 -6.08 -5.88 -15.21
N VAL A 129 -6.22 -6.60 -14.09
CA VAL A 129 -6.42 -8.07 -14.12
C VAL A 129 -7.72 -8.43 -14.84
N LYS A 130 -8.80 -7.71 -14.57
CA LYS A 130 -10.10 -7.92 -15.24
C LYS A 130 -10.00 -7.65 -16.73
N GLU A 131 -9.44 -6.51 -17.12
CA GLU A 131 -9.22 -6.14 -18.53
C GLU A 131 -8.37 -7.20 -19.27
N LEU A 132 -7.30 -7.69 -18.62
CA LEU A 132 -6.44 -8.71 -19.19
C LEU A 132 -7.17 -10.06 -19.32
N ALA A 133 -7.95 -10.44 -18.32
CA ALA A 133 -8.73 -11.67 -18.34
C ALA A 133 -9.77 -11.66 -19.48
N GLU A 134 -10.46 -10.53 -19.66
CA GLU A 134 -11.43 -10.34 -20.76
C GLU A 134 -10.74 -10.38 -22.13
N GLN A 135 -9.60 -9.69 -22.29
CA GLN A 135 -8.87 -9.65 -23.58
C GLN A 135 -8.29 -10.99 -23.97
N GLU A 136 -7.83 -11.77 -23.00
CA GLU A 136 -7.16 -13.02 -23.24
C GLU A 136 -8.08 -14.25 -23.04
N ASN A 137 -9.38 -14.03 -22.82
CA ASN A 137 -10.40 -15.08 -22.62
C ASN A 137 -10.04 -16.03 -21.46
N TYR A 138 -9.64 -15.48 -20.31
CA TYR A 138 -9.59 -16.23 -19.08
C TYR A 138 -11.00 -16.36 -18.45
N ASP A 139 -11.26 -17.51 -17.85
CA ASP A 139 -12.48 -17.72 -17.06
C ASP A 139 -12.30 -17.07 -15.68
N ILE A 140 -13.15 -16.06 -15.37
CA ILE A 140 -13.17 -15.28 -14.11
C ILE A 140 -14.47 -15.54 -13.35
#